data_48a7c71c700191bfd9b100ef8ef7e00d
#
_entry.id   48a7c71c700191bfd9b100ef8ef7e00d
#
_cell.length_a   1.000
_cell.length_b   1.000
_cell.length_c   1.000
_cell.angle_alpha   90.00
_cell.angle_beta   90.00
_cell.angle_gamma   90.00
#
_symmetry.space_group_name_H-M   'P 1'
#
loop_
_entity.id
_entity.type
_entity.pdbx_description
1 polymer ?
#
loop_
_entity_poly.entity_id
_entity_poly.type
_entity_poly.pdbx_seq_one_letter_code
_entity_poly.pdbx_strand_id
1 'polypeptide(L)'
;SGGADSVTLLDVMLSLRQRYGISISAVHVNHGIRGNEADRDEMFCKELCSKYGIKLYVKRGDVPSYAKSKGISTELAAREVRYSLFEEALSESGAEVAATAHNANDNAETLLFNIIRGTSPTGICAIPYKRDRYIRPLLCVTREQIMAYVAENELSYVIDITNGDDDYTRNFIRH
;
A
#
# COMPACT_ATOMS: atom_id res chain seq x y z
N SER A 1 -5.57 -0.72 -0.77
CA SER A 1 -6.32 0.00 0.25
C SER A 1 -7.07 1.18 -0.40
N GLY A 2 -8.08 1.69 0.24
CA GLY A 2 -8.79 2.89 -0.19
C GLY A 2 -8.22 4.20 0.36
N GLY A 3 -7.07 4.17 1.02
CA GLY A 3 -6.45 5.35 1.64
C GLY A 3 -5.89 6.36 0.64
N ALA A 4 -5.66 7.59 1.09
CA ALA A 4 -5.26 8.73 0.26
C ALA A 4 -4.05 8.43 -0.64
N ASP A 5 -2.99 7.78 -0.12
CA ASP A 5 -1.80 7.45 -0.89
C ASP A 5 -2.10 6.51 -2.06
N SER A 6 -2.92 5.45 -1.82
CA SER A 6 -3.25 4.47 -2.85
C SER A 6 -4.23 5.03 -3.90
N VAL A 7 -5.15 5.90 -3.49
CA VAL A 7 -6.05 6.59 -4.42
C VAL A 7 -5.28 7.58 -5.29
N THR A 8 -4.36 8.36 -4.70
CA THR A 8 -3.46 9.25 -5.45
C THR A 8 -2.61 8.47 -6.45
N LEU A 9 -2.00 7.35 -6.02
CA LEU A 9 -1.24 6.50 -6.94
C LEU A 9 -2.08 6.03 -8.11
N LEU A 10 -3.30 5.56 -7.86
CA LEU A 10 -4.21 5.09 -8.89
C LEU A 10 -4.55 6.20 -9.88
N ASP A 11 -4.94 7.37 -9.39
CA ASP A 11 -5.33 8.52 -10.22
C ASP A 11 -4.17 8.99 -11.11
N VAL A 12 -2.99 9.18 -10.53
CA VAL A 12 -1.77 9.54 -11.29
C VAL A 12 -1.44 8.48 -12.35
N MET A 13 -1.49 7.19 -12.00
CA MET A 13 -1.22 6.14 -12.98
C MET A 13 -2.25 6.12 -14.11
N LEU A 14 -3.53 6.37 -13.81
CA LEU A 14 -4.59 6.48 -14.82
C LEU A 14 -4.38 7.66 -15.75
N SER A 15 -3.94 8.81 -15.24
CA SER A 15 -3.62 9.98 -16.07
C SER A 15 -2.47 9.72 -17.05
N LEU A 16 -1.54 8.85 -16.67
CA LEU A 16 -0.37 8.50 -17.47
C LEU A 16 -0.61 7.34 -18.46
N ARG A 17 -1.71 6.58 -18.31
CA ARG A 17 -1.94 5.33 -19.06
C ARG A 17 -1.89 5.50 -20.58
N GLN A 18 -2.48 6.57 -21.09
CA GLN A 18 -2.52 6.82 -22.55
C GLN A 18 -1.15 7.26 -23.07
N ARG A 19 -0.47 8.13 -22.31
CA ARG A 19 0.85 8.66 -22.69
C ARG A 19 1.91 7.56 -22.80
N TYR A 20 1.85 6.58 -21.92
CA TYR A 20 2.85 5.51 -21.84
C TYR A 20 2.37 4.15 -22.35
N GLY A 21 1.14 4.05 -22.84
CA GLY A 21 0.58 2.80 -23.38
C GLY A 21 0.48 1.67 -22.34
N ILE A 22 0.29 2.02 -21.04
CA ILE A 22 0.23 1.04 -19.96
C ILE A 22 -1.20 0.60 -19.68
N SER A 23 -1.36 -0.69 -19.38
CA SER A 23 -2.60 -1.27 -18.87
C SER A 23 -2.57 -1.27 -17.35
N ILE A 24 -3.68 -0.90 -16.71
CA ILE A 24 -3.78 -0.76 -15.25
C ILE A 24 -4.92 -1.63 -14.75
N SER A 25 -4.63 -2.40 -13.73
CA SER A 25 -5.60 -3.06 -12.86
C SER A 25 -5.26 -2.77 -11.39
N ALA A 26 -6.20 -2.97 -10.51
CA ALA A 26 -6.00 -2.77 -9.08
C ALA A 26 -6.10 -4.08 -8.31
N VAL A 27 -5.42 -4.16 -7.16
CA VAL A 27 -5.59 -5.23 -6.19
C VAL A 27 -5.95 -4.63 -4.83
N HIS A 28 -7.00 -5.17 -4.22
CA HIS A 28 -7.35 -4.90 -2.83
C HIS A 28 -7.13 -6.16 -2.00
N VAL A 29 -6.41 -6.00 -0.87
CA VAL A 29 -6.16 -7.09 0.07
C VAL A 29 -6.94 -6.84 1.35
N ASN A 30 -7.91 -7.70 1.62
CA ASN A 30 -8.62 -7.75 2.89
C ASN A 30 -7.91 -8.76 3.82
N HIS A 31 -7.35 -8.27 4.91
CA HIS A 31 -6.54 -9.06 5.85
C HIS A 31 -7.37 -9.87 6.86
N GLY A 32 -8.71 -9.75 6.86
CA GLY A 32 -9.58 -10.44 7.79
C GLY A 32 -9.48 -9.99 9.26
N ILE A 33 -8.84 -8.84 9.52
CA ILE A 33 -8.56 -8.37 10.89
C ILE A 33 -9.69 -7.44 11.40
N ARG A 34 -10.31 -6.65 10.52
CA ARG A 34 -11.18 -5.52 10.90
C ARG A 34 -12.68 -5.74 10.69
N GLY A 35 -13.13 -6.94 10.38
CA GLY A 35 -14.57 -7.23 10.19
C GLY A 35 -15.26 -6.23 9.23
N ASN A 36 -16.33 -5.57 9.71
CA ASN A 36 -17.16 -4.67 8.89
C ASN A 36 -16.41 -3.47 8.27
N GLU A 37 -15.33 -2.99 8.88
CA GLU A 37 -14.53 -1.90 8.31
C GLU A 37 -13.78 -2.36 7.06
N ALA A 38 -13.23 -3.56 7.09
CA ALA A 38 -12.53 -4.12 5.93
C ALA A 38 -13.50 -4.35 4.75
N ASP A 39 -14.76 -4.70 5.03
CA ASP A 39 -15.80 -4.87 3.99
C ASP A 39 -16.21 -3.52 3.39
N ARG A 40 -16.30 -2.46 4.22
CA ARG A 40 -16.55 -1.09 3.75
C ARG A 40 -15.41 -0.61 2.83
N ASP A 41 -14.18 -0.84 3.22
CA ASP A 41 -13.00 -0.44 2.44
C ASP A 41 -12.91 -1.22 1.12
N GLU A 42 -13.29 -2.51 1.13
CA GLU A 42 -13.41 -3.32 -0.08
C GLU A 42 -14.50 -2.78 -1.02
N MET A 43 -15.67 -2.38 -0.47
CA MET A 43 -16.77 -1.81 -1.24
C MET A 43 -16.35 -0.49 -1.89
N PHE A 44 -15.72 0.40 -1.15
CA PHE A 44 -15.16 1.64 -1.68
C PHE A 44 -14.20 1.39 -2.84
N CYS A 45 -13.28 0.43 -2.70
CA CYS A 45 -12.35 0.09 -3.77
C CYS A 45 -13.07 -0.46 -5.02
N LYS A 46 -14.15 -1.24 -4.85
CA LYS A 46 -14.97 -1.74 -5.97
C LYS A 46 -15.64 -0.60 -6.72
N GLU A 47 -16.28 0.32 -6.00
CA GLU A 47 -16.95 1.49 -6.57
C GLU A 47 -15.95 2.39 -7.32
N LEU A 48 -14.79 2.67 -6.70
CA LEU A 48 -13.74 3.48 -7.30
C LEU A 48 -13.23 2.85 -8.61
N CYS A 49 -12.91 1.56 -8.59
CA CYS A 49 -12.42 0.86 -9.78
C CYS A 49 -13.49 0.78 -10.88
N SER A 50 -14.76 0.59 -10.51
CA SER A 50 -15.89 0.61 -11.45
C SER A 50 -16.03 1.98 -12.11
N LYS A 51 -15.93 3.07 -11.33
CA LYS A 51 -15.97 4.46 -11.84
C LYS A 51 -14.89 4.71 -12.90
N TYR A 52 -13.69 4.18 -12.71
CA TYR A 52 -12.57 4.35 -13.64
C TYR A 52 -12.51 3.28 -14.75
N GLY A 53 -13.41 2.32 -14.75
CA GLY A 53 -13.44 1.24 -15.75
C GLY A 53 -12.21 0.33 -15.72
N ILE A 54 -11.66 0.09 -14.51
CA ILE A 54 -10.50 -0.79 -14.32
C ILE A 54 -10.89 -2.05 -13.56
N LYS A 55 -10.19 -3.14 -13.86
CA LYS A 55 -10.42 -4.42 -13.19
C LYS A 55 -9.82 -4.39 -11.78
N LEU A 56 -10.62 -4.77 -10.78
CA LEU A 56 -10.18 -4.96 -9.40
C LEU A 56 -10.06 -6.45 -9.09
N TYR A 57 -8.91 -6.86 -8.56
CA TYR A 57 -8.69 -8.16 -7.96
C TYR A 57 -8.83 -8.04 -6.44
N VAL A 58 -9.86 -8.67 -5.88
CA VAL A 58 -10.06 -8.71 -4.44
C VAL A 58 -9.44 -9.99 -3.90
N LYS A 59 -8.50 -9.86 -2.98
CA LYS A 59 -7.82 -10.95 -2.31
C LYS A 59 -8.12 -10.91 -0.81
N ARG A 60 -8.33 -12.06 -0.21
CA ARG A 60 -8.59 -12.19 1.24
C ARG A 60 -7.56 -13.10 1.86
N GLY A 61 -7.01 -12.70 3.00
CA GLY A 61 -6.02 -13.46 3.76
C GLY A 61 -6.39 -13.53 5.24
N ASP A 62 -6.23 -14.71 5.83
CA ASP A 62 -6.41 -14.92 7.27
C ASP A 62 -5.07 -14.70 7.99
N VAL A 63 -4.77 -13.43 8.26
CA VAL A 63 -3.55 -13.02 8.93
C VAL A 63 -3.45 -13.57 10.35
N PRO A 64 -4.51 -13.58 11.19
CA PRO A 64 -4.42 -14.15 12.53
C PRO A 64 -4.02 -15.63 12.55
N SER A 65 -4.64 -16.45 11.72
CA SER A 65 -4.30 -17.88 11.62
C SER A 65 -2.88 -18.10 11.10
N TYR A 66 -2.45 -17.27 10.11
CA TYR A 66 -1.10 -17.33 9.57
C TYR A 66 -0.05 -16.97 10.64
N ALA A 67 -0.25 -15.85 11.37
CA ALA A 67 0.63 -15.42 12.45
C ALA A 67 0.80 -16.52 13.51
N LYS A 68 -0.32 -17.12 13.95
CA LYS A 68 -0.33 -18.21 14.93
C LYS A 68 0.42 -19.45 14.42
N SER A 69 0.21 -19.85 13.18
CA SER A 69 0.83 -21.04 12.60
C SER A 69 2.34 -20.91 12.44
N LYS A 70 2.84 -19.69 12.18
CA LYS A 70 4.26 -19.38 11.99
C LYS A 70 4.98 -18.93 13.26
N GLY A 71 4.24 -18.59 14.32
CA GLY A 71 4.83 -18.06 15.55
C GLY A 71 5.48 -16.69 15.36
N ILE A 72 4.92 -15.85 14.47
CA ILE A 72 5.44 -14.50 14.13
C ILE A 72 4.46 -13.42 14.53
N SER A 73 4.93 -12.16 14.57
CA SER A 73 4.06 -11.01 14.86
C SER A 73 2.97 -10.85 13.80
N THR A 74 1.82 -10.29 14.20
CA THR A 74 0.71 -9.99 13.28
C THR A 74 1.15 -9.06 12.14
N GLU A 75 2.04 -8.10 12.42
CA GLU A 75 2.58 -7.18 11.42
C GLU A 75 3.40 -7.92 10.35
N LEU A 76 4.32 -8.80 10.78
CA LEU A 76 5.12 -9.59 9.85
C LEU A 76 4.23 -10.55 9.04
N ALA A 77 3.26 -11.19 9.70
CA ALA A 77 2.29 -12.05 9.05
C ALA A 77 1.46 -11.29 8.00
N ALA A 78 0.94 -10.11 8.34
CA ALA A 78 0.19 -9.25 7.41
C ALA A 78 1.04 -8.85 6.20
N ARG A 79 2.32 -8.57 6.42
CA ARG A 79 3.25 -8.27 5.34
C ARG A 79 3.48 -9.49 4.43
N GLU A 80 3.77 -10.66 4.97
CA GLU A 80 4.01 -11.88 4.20
C GLU A 80 2.77 -12.29 3.39
N VAL A 81 1.61 -12.32 4.03
CA VAL A 81 0.31 -12.62 3.39
C VAL A 81 0.02 -11.62 2.27
N ARG A 82 0.24 -10.32 2.51
CA ARG A 82 0.04 -9.27 1.49
C ARG A 82 0.88 -9.52 0.24
N TYR A 83 2.16 -9.80 0.38
CA TYR A 83 3.03 -10.04 -0.77
C TYR A 83 2.68 -11.34 -1.50
N SER A 84 2.31 -12.42 -0.78
CA SER A 84 1.81 -13.64 -1.41
C SER A 84 0.57 -13.37 -2.27
N LEU A 85 -0.39 -12.60 -1.75
CA LEU A 85 -1.62 -12.24 -2.47
C LEU A 85 -1.36 -11.28 -3.64
N PHE A 86 -0.32 -10.45 -3.55
CA PHE A 86 0.12 -9.64 -4.68
C PHE A 86 0.71 -10.48 -5.81
N GLU A 87 1.52 -11.50 -5.51
CA GLU A 87 2.05 -12.42 -6.51
C GLU A 87 0.93 -13.21 -7.22
N GLU A 88 -0.09 -13.65 -6.46
CA GLU A 88 -1.28 -14.26 -7.05
C GLU A 88 -2.00 -13.30 -8.01
N ALA A 89 -2.22 -12.05 -7.58
CA ALA A 89 -2.87 -11.03 -8.40
C ALA A 89 -2.05 -10.69 -9.66
N LEU A 90 -0.72 -10.62 -9.56
CA LEU A 90 0.19 -10.43 -10.69
C LEU A 90 0.07 -11.59 -11.69
N SER A 91 0.01 -12.82 -11.20
CA SER A 91 -0.14 -14.01 -12.04
C SER A 91 -1.50 -14.05 -12.74
N GLU A 92 -2.58 -13.72 -12.03
CA GLU A 92 -3.93 -13.71 -12.58
C GLU A 92 -4.18 -12.58 -13.58
N SER A 93 -3.53 -11.42 -13.37
CA SER A 93 -3.69 -10.25 -14.24
C SER A 93 -2.79 -10.29 -15.46
N GLY A 94 -1.72 -11.06 -15.43
CA GLY A 94 -0.64 -11.00 -16.40
C GLY A 94 0.19 -9.72 -16.32
N ALA A 95 0.06 -8.94 -15.23
CA ALA A 95 0.82 -7.70 -15.06
C ALA A 95 2.31 -7.98 -14.80
N GLU A 96 3.17 -7.15 -15.38
CA GLU A 96 4.62 -7.28 -15.23
C GLU A 96 5.11 -6.78 -13.88
N VAL A 97 4.48 -5.72 -13.36
CA VAL A 97 4.89 -5.05 -12.12
C VAL A 97 3.68 -4.68 -11.25
N ALA A 98 3.88 -4.63 -9.95
CA ALA A 98 2.94 -4.08 -8.98
C ALA A 98 3.45 -2.75 -8.45
N ALA A 99 2.62 -1.71 -8.49
CA ALA A 99 2.91 -0.42 -7.89
C ALA A 99 2.34 -0.34 -6.47
N THR A 100 3.15 0.12 -5.52
CA THR A 100 2.73 0.36 -4.14
C THR A 100 2.88 1.84 -3.79
N ALA A 101 1.97 2.34 -2.96
CA ALA A 101 1.85 3.77 -2.66
C ALA A 101 2.74 4.25 -1.48
N HIS A 102 3.94 3.64 -1.32
CA HIS A 102 4.91 4.18 -0.36
C HIS A 102 5.36 5.57 -0.78
N ASN A 103 5.43 6.48 0.17
CA ASN A 103 5.77 7.89 -0.03
C ASN A 103 7.10 8.26 0.64
N ALA A 104 7.53 9.53 0.55
CA ALA A 104 8.78 10.01 1.11
C ALA A 104 8.81 9.92 2.64
N ASN A 105 7.68 10.11 3.31
CA ASN A 105 7.59 9.97 4.76
C ASN A 105 7.81 8.52 5.21
N ASP A 106 7.22 7.53 4.51
CA ASP A 106 7.46 6.11 4.78
C ASP A 106 8.95 5.76 4.62
N ASN A 107 9.61 6.37 3.62
CA ASN A 107 11.02 6.18 3.38
C ASN A 107 11.87 6.75 4.52
N ALA A 108 11.56 7.96 4.98
CA ALA A 108 12.24 8.59 6.11
C ALA A 108 12.03 7.80 7.41
N GLU A 109 10.80 7.36 7.70
CA GLU A 109 10.48 6.50 8.84
C GLU A 109 11.32 5.21 8.80
N THR A 110 11.40 4.56 7.65
CA THR A 110 12.17 3.32 7.47
C THR A 110 13.67 3.57 7.68
N LEU A 111 14.20 4.67 7.16
CA LEU A 111 15.60 5.05 7.34
C LEU A 111 15.93 5.26 8.83
N LEU A 112 15.12 6.06 9.53
CA LEU A 112 15.31 6.34 10.96
C LEU A 112 15.22 5.06 11.79
N PHE A 113 14.25 4.21 11.50
CA PHE A 113 14.10 2.92 12.18
C PHE A 113 15.32 2.00 11.97
N ASN A 114 15.86 1.95 10.75
CA ASN A 114 17.06 1.19 10.47
C ASN A 114 18.28 1.74 11.21
N ILE A 115 18.45 3.06 11.26
CA ILE A 115 19.55 3.71 12.01
C ILE A 115 19.46 3.38 13.50
N ILE A 116 18.28 3.52 14.11
CA ILE A 116 18.05 3.27 15.53
C ILE A 116 18.39 1.80 15.90
N ARG A 117 18.07 0.86 15.01
CA ARG A 117 18.37 -0.57 15.23
C ARG A 117 19.82 -0.97 14.95
N GLY A 118 20.64 -0.06 14.44
CA GLY A 118 21.99 -0.37 14.00
C GLY A 118 21.96 -1.14 12.68
N THR A 119 22.11 -0.45 11.58
CA THR A 119 22.04 -1.05 10.24
C THR A 119 23.38 -1.04 9.52
N SER A 120 23.54 -1.96 8.56
CA SER A 120 24.63 -1.93 7.59
C SER A 120 24.46 -0.77 6.59
N PRO A 121 25.51 -0.40 5.84
CA PRO A 121 25.38 0.62 4.78
C PRO A 121 24.23 0.38 3.80
N THR A 122 23.89 -0.88 3.52
CA THR A 122 22.73 -1.23 2.67
C THR A 122 21.38 -0.90 3.30
N GLY A 123 21.26 -0.94 4.62
CA GLY A 123 20.02 -0.58 5.33
C GLY A 123 19.77 0.93 5.36
N ILE A 124 20.80 1.76 5.15
CA ILE A 124 20.67 3.23 5.02
C ILE A 124 19.94 3.60 3.72
N CYS A 125 19.92 2.73 2.71
CA CYS A 125 19.16 2.98 1.47
C CYS A 125 17.63 2.90 1.65
N ALA A 126 17.15 2.52 2.84
CA ALA A 126 15.75 2.45 3.23
C ALA A 126 14.86 1.71 2.18
N ILE A 127 13.83 2.38 1.63
CA ILE A 127 12.91 1.77 0.66
C ILE A 127 13.39 2.06 -0.76
N PRO A 128 13.73 1.05 -1.60
CA PRO A 128 14.14 1.30 -2.99
C PRO A 128 12.92 1.62 -3.88
N TYR A 129 13.10 2.43 -4.92
CA TYR A 129 12.07 2.72 -5.93
C TYR A 129 11.56 1.48 -6.65
N LYS A 130 12.46 0.53 -6.89
CA LYS A 130 12.12 -0.77 -7.50
C LYS A 130 12.83 -1.89 -6.74
N ARG A 131 12.09 -2.95 -6.46
CA ARG A 131 12.60 -4.21 -5.94
C ARG A 131 11.81 -5.35 -6.56
N ASP A 132 12.49 -6.19 -7.32
CA ASP A 132 11.88 -7.27 -8.09
C ASP A 132 10.77 -6.75 -9.03
N ARG A 133 9.55 -7.21 -8.84
CA ARG A 133 8.36 -6.77 -9.59
C ARG A 133 7.62 -5.60 -8.93
N TYR A 134 8.13 -5.04 -7.84
CA TYR A 134 7.47 -3.96 -7.09
C TYR A 134 8.10 -2.62 -7.38
N ILE A 135 7.29 -1.63 -7.76
CA ILE A 135 7.69 -0.25 -7.98
C ILE A 135 6.98 0.69 -6.99
N ARG A 136 7.58 1.84 -6.71
CA ARG A 136 7.08 2.83 -5.75
C ARG A 136 7.12 4.24 -6.35
N PRO A 137 6.14 4.55 -7.23
CA PRO A 137 6.16 5.82 -7.96
C PRO A 137 6.07 7.06 -7.05
N LEU A 138 5.40 6.96 -5.89
CA LEU A 138 5.21 8.07 -4.96
C LEU A 138 6.35 8.25 -3.94
N LEU A 139 7.44 7.50 -4.04
CA LEU A 139 8.53 7.54 -3.05
C LEU A 139 9.25 8.90 -2.99
N CYS A 140 9.15 9.74 -4.03
CA CYS A 140 9.66 11.10 -4.08
C CYS A 140 8.67 12.18 -3.61
N VAL A 141 7.45 11.78 -3.23
CA VAL A 141 6.36 12.71 -2.88
C VAL A 141 6.08 12.62 -1.39
N THR A 142 5.94 13.77 -0.73
CA THR A 142 5.60 13.80 0.70
C THR A 142 4.12 13.56 0.95
N ARG A 143 3.79 13.16 2.17
CA ARG A 143 2.39 13.01 2.60
C ARG A 143 1.59 14.31 2.43
N GLU A 144 2.21 15.44 2.72
CA GLU A 144 1.61 16.77 2.55
C GLU A 144 1.26 17.03 1.07
N GLN A 145 2.17 16.75 0.16
CA GLN A 145 1.93 16.87 -1.28
C GLN A 145 0.82 15.94 -1.77
N ILE A 146 0.76 14.71 -1.25
CA ILE A 146 -0.34 13.78 -1.54
C ILE A 146 -1.67 14.35 -1.08
N MET A 147 -1.75 14.91 0.13
CA MET A 147 -2.99 15.50 0.64
C MET A 147 -3.41 16.75 -0.13
N ALA A 148 -2.45 17.58 -0.56
CA ALA A 148 -2.71 18.71 -1.45
C ALA A 148 -3.28 18.25 -2.80
N TYR A 149 -2.68 17.21 -3.41
CA TYR A 149 -3.16 16.61 -4.65
C TYR A 149 -4.58 16.06 -4.52
N VAL A 150 -4.87 15.34 -3.42
CA VAL A 150 -6.20 14.80 -3.12
C VAL A 150 -7.24 15.91 -3.03
N ALA A 151 -6.90 17.03 -2.36
CA ALA A 151 -7.79 18.18 -2.23
C ALA A 151 -8.02 18.90 -3.56
N GLU A 152 -6.95 19.14 -4.34
CA GLU A 152 -7.01 19.82 -5.64
C GLU A 152 -7.84 19.04 -6.67
N ASN A 153 -7.75 17.70 -6.65
CA ASN A 153 -8.47 16.82 -7.59
C ASN A 153 -9.78 16.25 -7.01
N GLU A 154 -10.21 16.72 -5.84
CA GLU A 154 -11.45 16.30 -5.17
C GLU A 154 -11.58 14.77 -5.05
N LEU A 155 -10.46 14.09 -4.75
CA LEU A 155 -10.43 12.65 -4.67
C LEU A 155 -11.05 12.15 -3.35
N SER A 156 -12.01 11.24 -3.45
CA SER A 156 -12.56 10.55 -2.28
C SER A 156 -11.62 9.43 -1.85
N TYR A 157 -11.43 9.24 -0.55
CA TYR A 157 -10.62 8.19 0.03
C TYR A 157 -11.17 7.74 1.39
N VAL A 158 -10.75 6.57 1.84
CA VAL A 158 -11.08 6.03 3.16
C VAL A 158 -10.08 6.54 4.19
N ILE A 159 -10.58 7.08 5.30
CA ILE A 159 -9.76 7.45 6.45
C ILE A 159 -9.58 6.19 7.31
N ASP A 160 -8.34 5.73 7.43
CA ASP A 160 -7.99 4.64 8.32
C ASP A 160 -7.87 5.16 9.76
N ILE A 161 -8.89 4.87 10.58
CA ILE A 161 -8.97 5.34 11.98
C ILE A 161 -7.91 4.64 12.86
N THR A 162 -7.38 3.48 12.44
CA THR A 162 -6.43 2.69 13.23
C THR A 162 -4.96 3.07 13.01
N ASN A 163 -4.67 4.08 12.21
CA ASN A 163 -3.30 4.63 12.09
C ASN A 163 -2.74 5.18 13.43
N GLY A 164 -3.53 5.16 14.51
CA GLY A 164 -3.15 5.60 15.85
C GLY A 164 -2.62 4.51 16.78
N ASP A 165 -2.94 3.22 16.55
CA ASP A 165 -2.72 2.19 17.59
C ASP A 165 -1.63 1.14 17.28
N ASP A 166 -1.13 1.02 16.05
CA ASP A 166 -0.37 -0.16 15.62
C ASP A 166 1.14 0.04 15.45
N ASP A 167 1.81 0.86 16.18
CA ASP A 167 3.25 0.65 16.41
C ASP A 167 3.85 1.72 17.36
N TYR A 168 4.08 1.38 18.62
CA TYR A 168 4.77 2.26 19.58
C TYR A 168 6.09 2.82 19.03
N THR A 169 6.80 2.06 18.21
CA THR A 169 8.09 2.48 17.67
C THR A 169 7.95 3.40 16.46
N ARG A 170 6.98 3.16 15.55
CA ARG A 170 6.74 4.03 14.40
C ARG A 170 6.02 5.32 14.80
N ASN A 171 5.07 5.24 15.74
CA ASN A 171 4.41 6.43 16.29
C ASN A 171 5.37 7.35 17.00
N PHE A 172 6.39 6.82 17.70
CA PHE A 172 7.44 7.63 18.32
C PHE A 172 8.32 8.38 17.29
N ILE A 173 8.48 7.85 16.08
CA ILE A 173 9.24 8.50 15.01
C ILE A 173 8.38 9.55 14.27
N ARG A 174 7.05 9.42 14.26
CA ARG A 174 6.11 10.36 13.62
C ARG A 174 5.88 11.64 14.42
N HIS A 175 6.09 11.64 15.73
CA HIS A 175 5.94 12.76 16.66
C HIS A 175 7.29 13.26 17.15
#